data_a878f267b1ac2211c2512e88aa0b772c
#
_entry.id   a878f267b1ac2211c2512e88aa0b772c
#
_cell.length_a   1.000
_cell.length_b   1.000
_cell.length_c   1.000
_cell.angle_alpha   90.00
_cell.angle_beta   90.00
_cell.angle_gamma   90.00
#
_symmetry.space_group_name_H-M   'P 1'
#
loop_
_entity.id
_entity.type
_entity.pdbx_description
1 polymer ?
#
loop_
_entity_poly.entity_id
_entity_poly.type
_entity_poly.pdbx_seq_one_letter_code
_entity_poly.pdbx_strand_id
1 'polypeptide(L)'
;MYIAEKQYFCRPFRENGTSLLTNPGRNSRNSGPIKQTKQMATKIRLARHGHKDYAYYHIVVADSRSPRDGKIIERIGSYNPNTNPATINLNFERALYWVGVGAQPTDTARHLLSVEGVMLMKHLNGGVAKGAFTAEEAQKRFDAWKAQQQAKDAKVVKAEADKKVAAAKAAHAQEVEANKAKAAEVLKKRQEASEALAAAAQEAAKEAAEAEAPAAEEAVEEAPAEEAAEETAEEAPAEA
;
A
#
# COMPACT_ATOMS: atom_id res chain seq x y z
N MET A 1 -18.21 -19.97 -42.53
CA MET A 1 -17.28 -19.71 -41.44
C MET A 1 -15.90 -19.50 -42.08
N TYR A 2 -15.59 -18.25 -42.45
CA TYR A 2 -14.40 -17.89 -43.22
C TYR A 2 -13.48 -17.06 -42.33
N ILE A 3 -12.30 -17.60 -42.05
CA ILE A 3 -11.23 -16.91 -41.36
C ILE A 3 -10.42 -16.18 -42.42
N ALA A 4 -10.43 -14.85 -42.37
CA ALA A 4 -9.65 -14.02 -43.29
C ALA A 4 -8.23 -13.81 -42.70
N GLU A 5 -7.26 -14.44 -43.34
CA GLU A 5 -5.82 -14.24 -43.11
C GLU A 5 -5.42 -12.83 -43.56
N LYS A 6 -4.89 -12.02 -42.67
CA LYS A 6 -4.25 -10.75 -43.00
C LYS A 6 -2.81 -11.01 -43.41
N GLN A 7 -2.56 -10.97 -44.70
CA GLN A 7 -1.21 -11.01 -45.30
C GLN A 7 -0.53 -9.66 -45.08
N TYR A 8 0.56 -9.67 -44.34
CA TYR A 8 1.47 -8.53 -44.23
C TYR A 8 2.35 -8.46 -45.48
N PHE A 9 2.09 -7.45 -46.31
CA PHE A 9 2.86 -7.16 -47.52
C PHE A 9 4.15 -6.43 -47.10
N CYS A 10 5.27 -7.16 -47.06
CA CYS A 10 6.61 -6.58 -47.02
C CYS A 10 6.92 -5.89 -48.34
N ARG A 11 7.02 -4.56 -48.33
CA ARG A 11 7.52 -3.81 -49.46
C ARG A 11 9.05 -4.01 -49.60
N PRO A 12 9.57 -4.34 -50.79
CA PRO A 12 11.01 -4.43 -50.95
C PRO A 12 11.66 -3.05 -50.95
N PHE A 13 12.76 -2.96 -50.26
CA PHE A 13 13.67 -1.84 -50.21
C PHE A 13 14.21 -1.55 -51.60
N ARG A 14 13.93 -0.37 -52.14
CA ARG A 14 14.40 0.05 -53.45
C ARG A 14 15.74 0.74 -53.28
N GLU A 15 16.79 0.07 -53.68
CA GLU A 15 18.12 0.68 -53.81
C GLU A 15 18.11 1.69 -54.96
N ASN A 16 18.24 2.96 -54.63
CA ASN A 16 18.48 3.99 -55.63
C ASN A 16 19.96 4.28 -55.69
N GLY A 17 20.46 3.98 -56.87
CA GLY A 17 21.83 4.14 -57.27
C GLY A 17 22.41 5.55 -57.08
N THR A 18 23.60 5.54 -56.63
CA THR A 18 24.52 6.67 -56.52
C THR A 18 24.83 7.28 -57.87
N SER A 19 24.45 8.54 -58.09
CA SER A 19 25.09 9.40 -59.07
C SER A 19 25.97 10.43 -58.34
N LEU A 20 27.27 10.18 -58.49
CA LEU A 20 28.33 11.11 -58.10
C LEU A 20 28.24 12.34 -59.03
N LEU A 21 27.70 13.45 -58.54
CA LEU A 21 27.98 14.76 -59.09
C LEU A 21 28.89 15.50 -58.10
N THR A 22 30.18 15.40 -58.38
CA THR A 22 31.23 16.22 -57.80
C THR A 22 31.02 17.67 -58.19
N ASN A 23 30.69 18.50 -57.19
CA ASN A 23 30.69 19.95 -57.27
C ASN A 23 32.03 20.46 -56.76
N PRO A 24 33.01 20.88 -57.61
CA PRO A 24 34.25 21.52 -57.12
C PRO A 24 34.00 23.01 -56.95
N GLY A 25 33.90 23.49 -55.72
CA GLY A 25 33.98 24.91 -55.52
C GLY A 25 33.12 25.47 -54.40
N ARG A 26 33.38 25.07 -53.16
CA ARG A 26 33.05 25.94 -52.04
C ARG A 26 34.17 25.86 -50.99
N ASN A 27 34.96 26.94 -50.96
CA ASN A 27 35.99 27.22 -49.96
C ASN A 27 35.44 26.90 -48.55
N SER A 28 35.83 25.80 -47.99
CA SER A 28 35.68 25.54 -46.54
C SER A 28 36.85 26.15 -45.78
N ARG A 29 36.85 27.45 -45.64
CA ARG A 29 37.67 28.11 -44.65
C ARG A 29 36.82 28.32 -43.42
N ASN A 30 37.25 27.76 -42.30
CA ASN A 30 36.71 27.91 -40.93
C ASN A 30 35.45 27.13 -40.55
N SER A 31 35.52 25.82 -40.59
CA SER A 31 34.81 25.04 -39.57
C SER A 31 35.80 24.64 -38.48
N GLY A 32 36.17 25.63 -37.64
CA GLY A 32 36.74 25.31 -36.33
C GLY A 32 35.75 24.34 -35.63
N PRO A 33 36.23 23.39 -34.79
CA PRO A 33 35.37 22.48 -34.11
C PRO A 33 34.34 23.28 -33.34
N ILE A 34 33.06 23.21 -33.77
CA ILE A 34 31.94 23.73 -33.00
C ILE A 34 32.07 23.06 -31.66
N LYS A 35 32.63 23.77 -30.66
CA LYS A 35 32.58 23.33 -29.28
C LYS A 35 31.10 23.13 -28.96
N GLN A 36 30.62 21.90 -29.13
CA GLN A 36 29.30 21.53 -28.66
C GLN A 36 29.27 21.87 -27.18
N THR A 37 28.73 23.05 -26.89
CA THR A 37 28.43 23.42 -25.51
C THR A 37 27.52 22.33 -25.01
N LYS A 38 28.08 21.50 -24.15
CA LYS A 38 27.42 20.33 -23.57
C LYS A 38 26.19 20.87 -22.82
N GLN A 39 25.05 20.93 -23.54
CA GLN A 39 23.81 21.48 -23.00
C GLN A 39 23.48 20.72 -21.72
N MET A 40 23.38 21.45 -20.63
CA MET A 40 23.06 20.92 -19.31
C MET A 40 21.61 20.44 -19.32
N ALA A 41 21.42 19.16 -19.56
CA ALA A 41 20.07 18.59 -19.57
C ALA A 41 19.50 18.55 -18.15
N THR A 42 18.45 19.31 -17.92
CA THR A 42 17.68 19.28 -16.68
C THR A 42 16.77 18.04 -16.69
N LYS A 43 16.78 17.26 -15.62
CA LYS A 43 15.96 16.07 -15.48
C LYS A 43 15.00 16.18 -14.30
N ILE A 44 13.80 15.63 -14.47
CA ILE A 44 12.86 15.37 -13.37
C ILE A 44 13.06 13.93 -12.93
N ARG A 45 13.40 13.72 -11.67
CA ARG A 45 13.72 12.40 -11.14
C ARG A 45 13.31 12.25 -9.70
N LEU A 46 13.39 11.01 -9.18
CA LEU A 46 13.14 10.69 -7.79
C LEU A 46 14.46 10.74 -7.00
N ALA A 47 14.49 11.51 -5.92
CA ALA A 47 15.53 11.47 -4.90
C ALA A 47 15.02 10.63 -3.73
N ARG A 48 15.81 9.66 -3.25
CA ARG A 48 15.40 8.78 -2.16
C ARG A 48 15.62 9.45 -0.81
N HIS A 49 14.60 9.43 0.00
CA HIS A 49 14.58 9.84 1.40
C HIS A 49 13.92 8.74 2.25
N GLY A 50 13.81 8.96 3.56
CA GLY A 50 13.21 7.98 4.46
C GLY A 50 14.22 7.07 5.13
N HIS A 51 13.74 6.09 5.88
CA HIS A 51 14.56 5.18 6.68
C HIS A 51 14.99 3.94 5.88
N LYS A 52 15.83 3.11 6.50
CA LYS A 52 16.06 1.74 6.06
C LYS A 52 14.70 1.02 6.09
N ASP A 53 14.39 0.23 5.08
CA ASP A 53 13.16 -0.53 4.90
C ASP A 53 11.86 0.29 4.68
N TYR A 54 11.90 1.64 4.85
CA TYR A 54 10.78 2.53 4.54
C TYR A 54 11.20 3.61 3.54
N ALA A 55 11.09 3.30 2.24
CA ALA A 55 11.47 4.21 1.18
C ALA A 55 10.43 5.31 0.99
N TYR A 56 10.88 6.56 0.97
CA TYR A 56 10.11 7.75 0.65
C TYR A 56 10.85 8.55 -0.40
N TYR A 57 10.17 9.06 -1.40
CA TYR A 57 10.81 9.73 -2.53
C TYR A 57 10.34 11.17 -2.65
N HIS A 58 11.29 12.06 -2.98
CA HIS A 58 10.98 13.41 -3.45
C HIS A 58 11.06 13.44 -4.97
N ILE A 59 10.06 14.05 -5.59
CA ILE A 59 10.07 14.36 -7.03
C ILE A 59 10.79 15.68 -7.17
N VAL A 60 11.96 15.65 -7.82
CA VAL A 60 12.88 16.79 -7.88
C VAL A 60 13.33 17.09 -9.31
N VAL A 61 13.61 18.36 -9.53
CA VAL A 61 14.31 18.84 -10.73
C VAL A 61 15.78 18.97 -10.40
N ALA A 62 16.62 18.33 -11.18
CA ALA A 62 18.07 18.36 -10.98
C ALA A 62 18.82 18.32 -12.30
N ASP A 63 20.09 18.72 -12.27
CA ASP A 63 21.02 18.53 -13.38
C ASP A 63 21.25 17.02 -13.58
N SER A 64 21.37 16.61 -14.84
CA SER A 64 21.66 15.23 -15.22
C SER A 64 22.95 14.67 -14.64
N ARG A 65 23.92 15.53 -14.31
CA ARG A 65 25.22 15.18 -13.74
C ARG A 65 25.22 15.02 -12.22
N SER A 66 24.23 15.60 -11.53
CA SER A 66 24.14 15.51 -10.08
C SER A 66 23.87 14.07 -9.63
N PRO A 67 24.44 13.59 -8.52
CA PRO A 67 24.09 12.30 -7.94
C PRO A 67 22.60 12.27 -7.54
N ARG A 68 22.05 11.07 -7.33
CA ARG A 68 20.62 10.88 -7.08
C ARG A 68 20.05 11.76 -5.96
N ASP A 69 20.72 11.81 -4.83
CA ASP A 69 20.30 12.52 -3.62
C ASP A 69 21.16 13.80 -3.38
N GLY A 70 21.85 14.27 -4.43
CA GLY A 70 22.71 15.45 -4.37
C GLY A 70 21.96 16.77 -4.59
N LYS A 71 22.67 17.76 -5.17
CA LYS A 71 22.13 19.10 -5.42
C LYS A 71 20.89 19.03 -6.31
N ILE A 72 19.80 19.61 -5.83
CA ILE A 72 18.52 19.77 -6.54
C ILE A 72 18.35 21.26 -6.90
N ILE A 73 17.62 21.50 -7.99
CA ILE A 73 17.21 22.86 -8.40
C ILE A 73 15.91 23.22 -7.68
N GLU A 74 14.91 22.33 -7.77
CA GLU A 74 13.61 22.51 -7.14
C GLU A 74 12.99 21.17 -6.76
N ARG A 75 12.26 21.14 -5.64
CA ARG A 75 11.41 20.02 -5.25
C ARG A 75 9.98 20.31 -5.71
N ILE A 76 9.45 19.44 -6.58
CA ILE A 76 8.10 19.57 -7.15
C ILE A 76 7.07 18.83 -6.31
N GLY A 77 7.47 17.72 -5.66
CA GLY A 77 6.52 16.91 -4.92
C GLY A 77 7.13 15.78 -4.14
N SER A 78 6.29 14.87 -3.69
CA SER A 78 6.69 13.66 -2.96
C SER A 78 5.89 12.44 -3.44
N TYR A 79 6.51 11.28 -3.32
CA TYR A 79 5.94 9.98 -3.68
C TYR A 79 6.17 8.97 -2.56
N ASN A 80 5.11 8.38 -2.07
CA ASN A 80 5.16 7.32 -1.07
C ASN A 80 4.63 6.00 -1.68
N PRO A 81 5.49 5.02 -1.95
CA PRO A 81 5.09 3.72 -2.47
C PRO A 81 4.55 2.76 -1.39
N ASN A 82 4.76 3.07 -0.09
CA ASN A 82 4.40 2.15 1.00
C ASN A 82 2.92 2.16 1.36
N THR A 83 2.18 3.14 0.85
CA THR A 83 0.72 3.20 0.98
C THR A 83 0.06 2.44 -0.15
N ASN A 84 -1.09 1.85 0.11
CA ASN A 84 -1.90 1.20 -0.90
C ASN A 84 -3.30 1.86 -0.92
N PRO A 85 -3.65 2.60 -2.00
CA PRO A 85 -2.83 2.97 -3.16
C PRO A 85 -1.67 3.90 -2.81
N ALA A 86 -0.63 3.92 -3.66
CA ALA A 86 0.54 4.79 -3.49
C ALA A 86 0.14 6.27 -3.47
N THR A 87 0.69 7.04 -2.53
CA THR A 87 0.36 8.46 -2.38
C THR A 87 1.31 9.33 -3.18
N ILE A 88 0.76 10.17 -4.05
CA ILE A 88 1.48 11.13 -4.87
C ILE A 88 1.02 12.54 -4.45
N ASN A 89 1.94 13.38 -3.99
CA ASN A 89 1.69 14.79 -3.73
C ASN A 89 2.55 15.62 -4.69
N LEU A 90 1.94 16.25 -5.65
CA LEU A 90 2.62 16.98 -6.72
C LEU A 90 2.12 18.43 -6.82
N ASN A 91 3.05 19.38 -6.92
CA ASN A 91 2.72 20.72 -7.35
C ASN A 91 2.55 20.71 -8.88
N PHE A 92 1.29 20.69 -9.33
CA PHE A 92 0.93 20.55 -10.74
C PHE A 92 1.46 21.67 -11.62
N GLU A 93 1.36 22.92 -11.16
CA GLU A 93 1.77 24.12 -11.92
C GLU A 93 3.29 24.12 -12.15
N ARG A 94 4.07 23.82 -11.08
CA ARG A 94 5.53 23.78 -11.18
C ARG A 94 6.00 22.63 -12.05
N ALA A 95 5.35 21.46 -11.94
CA ALA A 95 5.63 20.31 -12.79
C ALA A 95 5.37 20.65 -14.28
N LEU A 96 4.23 21.26 -14.57
CA LEU A 96 3.86 21.66 -15.92
C LEU A 96 4.86 22.69 -16.50
N TYR A 97 5.26 23.68 -15.69
CA TYR A 97 6.27 24.66 -16.06
C TYR A 97 7.59 23.98 -16.47
N TRP A 98 8.15 23.13 -15.63
CA TRP A 98 9.43 22.47 -15.92
C TRP A 98 9.37 21.55 -17.13
N VAL A 99 8.27 20.80 -17.29
CA VAL A 99 8.05 19.96 -18.46
C VAL A 99 7.88 20.80 -19.73
N GLY A 100 7.27 22.01 -19.61
CA GLY A 100 7.14 22.98 -20.69
C GLY A 100 8.48 23.57 -21.13
N VAL A 101 9.34 23.96 -20.19
CA VAL A 101 10.73 24.45 -20.43
C VAL A 101 11.63 23.41 -21.06
N GLY A 102 11.26 22.10 -20.96
CA GLY A 102 12.00 21.04 -21.61
C GLY A 102 12.76 20.12 -20.64
N ALA A 103 12.50 20.17 -19.34
CA ALA A 103 13.04 19.21 -18.40
C ALA A 103 12.59 17.79 -18.78
N GLN A 104 13.56 16.85 -18.82
CA GLN A 104 13.32 15.48 -19.24
C GLN A 104 12.98 14.61 -18.01
N PRO A 105 11.76 14.09 -17.88
CA PRO A 105 11.43 13.16 -16.82
C PRO A 105 12.09 11.80 -17.07
N THR A 106 12.56 11.13 -16.01
CA THR A 106 12.91 9.70 -16.04
C THR A 106 11.63 8.87 -16.24
N ASP A 107 11.74 7.60 -16.63
CA ASP A 107 10.57 6.77 -16.95
C ASP A 107 9.60 6.66 -15.78
N THR A 108 10.09 6.41 -14.57
CA THR A 108 9.26 6.38 -13.36
C THR A 108 8.62 7.74 -13.08
N ALA A 109 9.38 8.83 -13.16
CA ALA A 109 8.83 10.18 -12.97
C ALA A 109 7.78 10.52 -14.03
N ARG A 110 8.00 10.11 -15.29
CA ARG A 110 7.02 10.27 -16.37
C ARG A 110 5.72 9.55 -16.06
N HIS A 111 5.81 8.34 -15.52
CA HIS A 111 4.61 7.60 -15.11
C HIS A 111 3.83 8.35 -14.02
N LEU A 112 4.49 8.80 -12.97
CA LEU A 112 3.87 9.58 -11.89
C LEU A 112 3.23 10.89 -12.41
N LEU A 113 3.95 11.62 -13.28
CA LEU A 113 3.43 12.83 -13.94
C LEU A 113 2.23 12.54 -14.86
N SER A 114 2.16 11.34 -15.45
CA SER A 114 1.04 10.92 -16.28
C SER A 114 -0.20 10.58 -15.44
N VAL A 115 -0.02 9.97 -14.27
CA VAL A 115 -1.10 9.67 -13.33
C VAL A 115 -1.76 10.97 -12.85
N GLU A 116 -0.96 12.00 -12.54
CA GLU A 116 -1.46 13.32 -12.15
C GLU A 116 -1.97 14.17 -13.34
N GLY A 117 -1.73 13.75 -14.58
CA GLY A 117 -2.23 14.41 -15.78
C GLY A 117 -1.33 15.52 -16.32
N VAL A 118 -0.15 15.78 -15.78
CA VAL A 118 0.78 16.82 -16.26
C VAL A 118 1.19 16.58 -17.71
N MET A 119 1.41 15.33 -18.09
CA MET A 119 1.79 14.99 -19.46
C MET A 119 0.65 15.22 -20.45
N LEU A 120 -0.60 14.95 -20.04
CA LEU A 120 -1.79 15.23 -20.82
C LEU A 120 -1.96 16.75 -21.02
N MET A 121 -1.86 17.55 -19.96
CA MET A 121 -1.98 18.99 -20.03
C MET A 121 -0.89 19.61 -20.92
N LYS A 122 0.36 19.12 -20.84
CA LYS A 122 1.42 19.51 -21.79
C LYS A 122 0.99 19.26 -23.24
N HIS A 123 0.41 18.08 -23.51
CA HIS A 123 -0.04 17.70 -24.87
C HIS A 123 -1.15 18.62 -25.35
N LEU A 124 -2.14 18.90 -24.49
CA LEU A 124 -3.25 19.81 -24.80
C LEU A 124 -2.74 21.24 -25.07
N ASN A 125 -1.84 21.75 -24.22
CA ASN A 125 -1.24 23.07 -24.44
C ASN A 125 -0.46 23.13 -25.76
N GLY A 126 0.24 22.05 -26.11
CA GLY A 126 0.89 21.91 -27.42
C GLY A 126 -0.11 21.92 -28.60
N GLY A 127 -1.30 21.37 -28.41
CA GLY A 127 -2.39 21.43 -29.39
C GLY A 127 -2.95 22.83 -29.56
N VAL A 128 -3.15 23.56 -28.46
CA VAL A 128 -3.57 24.97 -28.47
C VAL A 128 -2.54 25.86 -29.20
N ALA A 129 -1.24 25.65 -28.89
CA ALA A 129 -0.15 26.38 -29.54
C ALA A 129 -0.08 26.14 -31.07
N LYS A 130 -0.52 24.95 -31.51
CA LYS A 130 -0.63 24.61 -32.95
C LYS A 130 -1.95 25.02 -33.60
N GLY A 131 -2.87 25.60 -32.83
CA GLY A 131 -4.18 26.03 -33.35
C GLY A 131 -5.17 24.88 -33.61
N ALA A 132 -4.96 23.68 -33.03
CA ALA A 132 -5.84 22.54 -33.27
C ALA A 132 -7.20 22.67 -32.55
N PHE A 133 -7.24 23.35 -31.41
CA PHE A 133 -8.43 23.62 -30.60
C PHE A 133 -8.20 24.79 -29.65
N THR A 134 -9.27 25.30 -29.04
CA THR A 134 -9.22 26.45 -28.14
C THR A 134 -8.71 26.07 -26.74
N ALA A 135 -8.25 27.05 -25.95
CA ALA A 135 -7.81 26.83 -24.59
C ALA A 135 -8.95 26.32 -23.70
N GLU A 136 -10.19 26.74 -23.92
CA GLU A 136 -11.36 26.28 -23.19
C GLU A 136 -11.67 24.79 -23.45
N GLU A 137 -11.54 24.36 -24.70
CA GLU A 137 -11.70 22.95 -25.05
C GLU A 137 -10.62 22.09 -24.45
N ALA A 138 -9.38 22.59 -24.36
CA ALA A 138 -8.29 21.90 -23.68
C ALA A 138 -8.61 21.66 -22.20
N GLN A 139 -9.11 22.68 -21.51
CA GLN A 139 -9.53 22.56 -20.11
C GLN A 139 -10.68 21.57 -19.94
N LYS A 140 -11.74 21.66 -20.75
CA LYS A 140 -12.87 20.71 -20.70
C LYS A 140 -12.42 19.26 -20.88
N ARG A 141 -11.50 19.00 -21.81
CA ARG A 141 -10.93 17.66 -22.04
C ARG A 141 -10.11 17.17 -20.84
N PHE A 142 -9.36 18.08 -20.23
CA PHE A 142 -8.57 17.78 -19.04
C PHE A 142 -9.46 17.46 -17.84
N ASP A 143 -10.50 18.26 -17.59
CA ASP A 143 -11.44 18.06 -16.48
C ASP A 143 -12.24 16.76 -16.63
N ALA A 144 -12.68 16.44 -17.86
CA ALA A 144 -13.33 15.16 -18.15
C ALA A 144 -12.41 13.96 -17.86
N TRP A 145 -11.14 14.06 -18.24
CA TRP A 145 -10.15 13.04 -17.94
C TRP A 145 -9.90 12.91 -16.43
N LYS A 146 -9.75 14.04 -15.72
CA LYS A 146 -9.54 14.07 -14.29
C LYS A 146 -10.69 13.43 -13.52
N ALA A 147 -11.92 13.71 -13.90
CA ALA A 147 -13.11 13.08 -13.34
C ALA A 147 -13.10 11.54 -13.53
N GLN A 148 -12.69 11.06 -14.71
CA GLN A 148 -12.56 9.64 -14.99
C GLN A 148 -11.48 8.97 -14.13
N GLN A 149 -10.34 9.63 -13.93
CA GLN A 149 -9.27 9.12 -13.07
C GLN A 149 -9.70 9.06 -11.61
N GLN A 150 -10.29 10.12 -11.09
CA GLN A 150 -10.84 10.13 -9.71
C GLN A 150 -11.87 9.02 -9.48
N ALA A 151 -12.72 8.74 -10.48
CA ALA A 151 -13.67 7.62 -10.39
C ALA A 151 -12.99 6.25 -10.36
N LYS A 152 -11.87 6.07 -11.07
CA LYS A 152 -11.06 4.83 -11.02
C LYS A 152 -10.38 4.68 -9.67
N ASP A 153 -9.73 5.75 -9.19
CA ASP A 153 -9.03 5.75 -7.91
C ASP A 153 -9.99 5.49 -6.74
N ALA A 154 -11.20 6.10 -6.77
CA ALA A 154 -12.23 5.83 -5.79
C ALA A 154 -12.69 4.35 -5.78
N LYS A 155 -12.77 3.70 -6.95
CA LYS A 155 -13.08 2.27 -7.04
C LYS A 155 -11.98 1.40 -6.46
N VAL A 156 -10.72 1.73 -6.74
CA VAL A 156 -9.56 1.02 -6.20
C VAL A 156 -9.52 1.14 -4.67
N VAL A 157 -9.67 2.36 -4.13
CA VAL A 157 -9.69 2.60 -2.68
C VAL A 157 -10.82 1.81 -2.00
N LYS A 158 -12.02 1.82 -2.58
CA LYS A 158 -13.16 1.03 -2.05
C LYS A 158 -12.87 -0.47 -2.07
N ALA A 159 -12.38 -1.00 -3.20
CA ALA A 159 -12.05 -2.41 -3.33
C ALA A 159 -10.98 -2.87 -2.31
N GLU A 160 -10.02 -2.00 -2.00
CA GLU A 160 -9.01 -2.29 -0.98
C GLU A 160 -9.54 -2.20 0.45
N ALA A 161 -10.41 -1.22 0.72
CA ALA A 161 -11.10 -1.14 2.00
C ALA A 161 -11.96 -2.39 2.24
N ASP A 162 -12.71 -2.83 1.24
CA ASP A 162 -13.53 -4.04 1.32
C ASP A 162 -12.68 -5.30 1.55
N LYS A 163 -11.54 -5.42 0.88
CA LYS A 163 -10.58 -6.51 1.09
C LYS A 163 -10.03 -6.51 2.52
N LYS A 164 -9.66 -5.34 3.07
CA LYS A 164 -9.18 -5.22 4.45
C LYS A 164 -10.24 -5.61 5.46
N VAL A 165 -11.48 -5.16 5.26
CA VAL A 165 -12.61 -5.52 6.12
C VAL A 165 -12.91 -7.01 6.04
N ALA A 166 -12.89 -7.61 4.84
CA ALA A 166 -13.09 -9.05 4.65
C ALA A 166 -11.97 -9.87 5.32
N ALA A 167 -10.71 -9.45 5.16
CA ALA A 167 -9.57 -10.11 5.82
C ALA A 167 -9.64 -10.00 7.35
N ALA A 168 -10.03 -8.84 7.89
CA ALA A 168 -10.21 -8.65 9.33
C ALA A 168 -11.35 -9.54 9.89
N LYS A 169 -12.46 -9.64 9.17
CA LYS A 169 -13.57 -10.53 9.54
C LYS A 169 -13.15 -12.01 9.52
N ALA A 170 -12.39 -12.42 8.51
CA ALA A 170 -11.89 -13.80 8.42
C ALA A 170 -10.90 -14.12 9.55
N ALA A 171 -9.97 -13.21 9.86
CA ALA A 171 -9.05 -13.36 10.99
C ALA A 171 -9.81 -13.45 12.32
N HIS A 172 -10.78 -12.57 12.55
CA HIS A 172 -11.59 -12.61 13.76
C HIS A 172 -12.40 -13.91 13.90
N ALA A 173 -12.95 -14.43 12.78
CA ALA A 173 -13.64 -15.72 12.80
C ALA A 173 -12.72 -16.87 13.20
N GLN A 174 -11.49 -16.89 12.65
CA GLN A 174 -10.46 -17.87 13.01
C GLN A 174 -10.05 -17.76 14.48
N GLU A 175 -9.88 -16.54 15.00
CA GLU A 175 -9.58 -16.32 16.42
C GLU A 175 -10.71 -16.81 17.34
N VAL A 176 -11.95 -16.55 16.99
CA VAL A 176 -13.12 -17.04 17.74
C VAL A 176 -13.17 -18.56 17.76
N GLU A 177 -12.91 -19.23 16.62
CA GLU A 177 -12.86 -20.69 16.56
C GLU A 177 -11.69 -21.24 17.40
N ALA A 178 -10.50 -20.67 17.29
CA ALA A 178 -9.35 -21.05 18.08
C ALA A 178 -9.58 -20.85 19.59
N ASN A 179 -10.25 -19.77 19.98
CA ASN A 179 -10.58 -19.50 21.37
C ASN A 179 -11.64 -20.49 21.89
N LYS A 180 -12.66 -20.83 21.09
CA LYS A 180 -13.64 -21.88 21.44
C LYS A 180 -12.99 -23.25 21.62
N ALA A 181 -12.05 -23.62 20.73
CA ALA A 181 -11.32 -24.88 20.84
C ALA A 181 -10.48 -24.92 22.14
N LYS A 182 -9.74 -23.84 22.43
CA LYS A 182 -8.97 -23.71 23.69
C LYS A 182 -9.87 -23.73 24.91
N ALA A 183 -10.99 -23.05 24.89
CA ALA A 183 -11.95 -23.06 26.00
C ALA A 183 -12.51 -24.49 26.24
N ALA A 184 -12.82 -25.23 25.18
CA ALA A 184 -13.26 -26.61 25.29
C ALA A 184 -12.17 -27.54 25.88
N GLU A 185 -10.91 -27.36 25.48
CA GLU A 185 -9.79 -28.10 26.08
C GLU A 185 -9.58 -27.79 27.59
N VAL A 186 -9.69 -26.52 27.94
CA VAL A 186 -9.60 -26.08 29.33
C VAL A 186 -10.74 -26.66 30.17
N LEU A 187 -11.97 -26.66 29.63
CA LEU A 187 -13.11 -27.28 30.29
C LEU A 187 -12.90 -28.79 30.50
N LYS A 188 -12.42 -29.53 29.48
CA LYS A 188 -12.10 -30.95 29.59
C LYS A 188 -11.04 -31.19 30.67
N LYS A 189 -9.94 -30.44 30.65
CA LYS A 189 -8.88 -30.56 31.68
C LYS A 189 -9.39 -30.26 33.11
N ARG A 190 -10.31 -29.29 33.25
CA ARG A 190 -10.96 -28.99 34.54
C ARG A 190 -11.87 -30.14 34.97
N GLN A 191 -12.63 -30.75 34.06
CA GLN A 191 -13.47 -31.90 34.37
C GLN A 191 -12.62 -33.11 34.78
N GLU A 192 -11.58 -33.43 34.00
CA GLU A 192 -10.61 -34.51 34.33
C GLU A 192 -9.94 -34.27 35.70
N ALA A 193 -9.52 -33.01 35.96
CA ALA A 193 -8.93 -32.66 37.26
C ALA A 193 -9.93 -32.77 38.41
N SER A 194 -11.20 -32.36 38.20
CA SER A 194 -12.25 -32.51 39.23
C SER A 194 -12.63 -33.97 39.47
N GLU A 195 -12.67 -34.78 38.42
CA GLU A 195 -12.90 -36.25 38.53
C GLU A 195 -11.76 -36.92 39.23
N ALA A 196 -10.51 -36.55 38.91
CA ALA A 196 -9.32 -37.09 39.62
C ALA A 196 -9.31 -36.70 41.11
N LEU A 197 -9.69 -35.46 41.45
CA LEU A 197 -9.84 -35.02 42.84
C LEU A 197 -10.97 -35.76 43.56
N ALA A 198 -12.10 -35.97 42.88
CA ALA A 198 -13.20 -36.74 43.43
C ALA A 198 -12.87 -38.21 43.65
N ALA A 199 -12.11 -38.81 42.73
CA ALA A 199 -11.62 -40.17 42.85
C ALA A 199 -10.60 -40.30 44.02
N ALA A 200 -9.67 -39.37 44.14
CA ALA A 200 -8.72 -39.33 45.25
C ALA A 200 -9.41 -39.11 46.63
N ALA A 201 -10.47 -38.27 46.64
CA ALA A 201 -11.27 -38.06 47.85
C ALA A 201 -12.07 -39.32 48.24
N GLN A 202 -12.56 -40.08 47.24
CA GLN A 202 -13.25 -41.36 47.49
C GLN A 202 -12.27 -42.46 47.97
N GLU A 203 -11.03 -42.52 47.45
CA GLU A 203 -9.99 -43.42 47.93
C GLU A 203 -9.57 -43.05 49.37
N ALA A 204 -9.33 -41.79 49.68
CA ALA A 204 -9.04 -41.32 51.00
C ALA A 204 -10.16 -41.58 52.01
N ALA A 205 -11.43 -41.44 51.58
CA ALA A 205 -12.61 -41.77 52.39
C ALA A 205 -12.75 -43.30 52.65
N LYS A 206 -12.37 -44.15 51.66
CA LYS A 206 -12.30 -45.59 51.83
C LYS A 206 -11.17 -45.99 52.76
N GLU A 207 -10.03 -45.37 52.62
CA GLU A 207 -8.88 -45.64 53.49
C GLU A 207 -9.12 -45.17 54.95
N ALA A 208 -9.82 -44.07 55.15
CA ALA A 208 -10.28 -43.59 56.44
C ALA A 208 -11.37 -44.47 57.05
N ALA A 209 -12.28 -45.04 56.23
CA ALA A 209 -13.30 -45.99 56.68
C ALA A 209 -12.70 -47.38 57.04
N GLU A 210 -11.61 -47.78 56.40
CA GLU A 210 -10.91 -49.04 56.67
C GLU A 210 -9.96 -48.94 57.91
N ALA A 211 -9.53 -47.67 58.22
CA ALA A 211 -8.74 -47.40 59.42
C ALA A 211 -9.61 -47.15 60.68
N GLU A 212 -10.93 -46.96 60.54
CA GLU A 212 -11.85 -46.76 61.67
C GLU A 212 -12.64 -47.98 62.11
N ALA A 213 -12.27 -49.17 61.67
CA ALA A 213 -12.80 -50.41 62.23
C ALA A 213 -11.69 -51.14 62.94
N PRO A 214 -11.24 -50.82 64.13
CA PRO A 214 -11.87 -51.22 65.37
C PRO A 214 -11.64 -50.26 66.56
N ALA A 215 -12.59 -49.49 66.95
CA ALA A 215 -12.76 -48.97 68.32
C ALA A 215 -14.15 -48.31 68.43
N ALA A 216 -15.18 -49.15 68.38
CA ALA A 216 -16.49 -48.78 68.88
C ALA A 216 -16.73 -49.52 70.14
N GLU A 217 -16.36 -48.92 71.20
CA GLU A 217 -17.06 -49.08 72.48
C GLU A 217 -16.50 -48.05 73.50
N GLU A 218 -17.44 -47.27 73.91
CA GLU A 218 -17.48 -46.38 75.09
C GLU A 218 -17.59 -44.91 74.88
N ALA A 219 -18.70 -44.54 75.46
CA ALA A 219 -19.13 -43.24 76.08
C ALA A 219 -20.00 -42.31 75.23
N VAL A 220 -21.23 -42.55 75.38
CA VAL A 220 -22.39 -41.82 75.83
C VAL A 220 -22.02 -40.50 76.59
N GLU A 221 -22.81 -39.47 76.23
CA GLU A 221 -23.21 -38.33 77.04
C GLU A 221 -22.55 -36.94 76.77
N GLU A 222 -23.40 -36.13 76.32
CA GLU A 222 -23.66 -34.75 76.66
C GLU A 222 -23.67 -33.76 75.45
N ALA A 223 -24.92 -33.44 75.08
CA ALA A 223 -25.24 -32.17 74.47
C ALA A 223 -25.29 -31.09 75.57
N PRO A 224 -25.37 -29.78 75.35
CA PRO A 224 -26.22 -29.12 74.39
C PRO A 224 -25.69 -27.75 73.79
N ALA A 225 -26.36 -27.38 72.75
CA ALA A 225 -27.06 -26.08 72.46
C ALA A 225 -26.27 -24.75 72.30
N GLU A 226 -26.85 -24.01 71.43
CA GLU A 226 -26.92 -22.56 71.24
C GLU A 226 -25.87 -21.98 70.29
N GLU A 227 -26.19 -21.13 69.42
CA GLU A 227 -27.25 -20.25 68.93
C GLU A 227 -26.62 -19.46 67.79
N ALA A 228 -27.22 -19.40 66.67
CA ALA A 228 -28.00 -18.28 66.12
C ALA A 228 -27.21 -17.04 65.61
N ALA A 229 -27.71 -16.66 64.50
CA ALA A 229 -27.85 -15.31 63.98
C ALA A 229 -26.66 -14.77 63.18
N GLU A 230 -26.85 -14.29 62.09
CA GLU A 230 -27.65 -13.27 61.37
C GLU A 230 -26.69 -12.54 60.46
N GLU A 231 -27.08 -12.42 59.28
CA GLU A 231 -27.67 -11.29 58.57
C GLU A 231 -26.68 -10.43 57.80
N THR A 232 -27.00 -10.23 56.67
CA THR A 232 -27.46 -9.22 55.70
C THR A 232 -26.38 -8.81 54.71
N ALA A 233 -26.65 -8.99 53.47
CA ALA A 233 -27.42 -8.15 52.55
C ALA A 233 -26.67 -6.87 52.07
N GLU A 234 -26.86 -6.66 50.79
CA GLU A 234 -26.90 -5.34 50.13
C GLU A 234 -25.56 -4.77 49.69
N GLU A 235 -25.28 -4.27 48.54
CA GLU A 235 -26.12 -3.67 47.50
C GLU A 235 -25.17 -3.25 46.36
N ALA A 236 -25.60 -3.38 45.14
CA ALA A 236 -25.07 -2.60 44.03
C ALA A 236 -25.56 -1.15 44.15
N PRO A 237 -25.00 -0.11 43.54
CA PRO A 237 -25.28 0.12 42.11
C PRO A 237 -24.21 0.87 41.31
N ALA A 238 -24.23 0.72 40.02
CA ALA A 238 -24.44 1.63 38.89
C ALA A 238 -23.82 3.06 38.91
N GLU A 239 -23.38 3.40 37.70
CA GLU A 239 -23.27 4.70 37.03
C GLU A 239 -22.09 5.63 37.35
N ALA A 240 -21.24 5.84 36.35
CA ALA A 240 -21.22 7.03 35.48
C ALA A 240 -20.28 6.75 34.28
#